data_21129552e1ce713a0e0bfd4546ac2a89
#
_entry.id   21129552e1ce713a0e0bfd4546ac2a89
#
_cell.length_a   1.000
_cell.length_b   1.000
_cell.length_c   1.000
_cell.angle_alpha   90.00
_cell.angle_beta   90.00
_cell.angle_gamma   90.00
#
_symmetry.space_group_name_H-M   'P 1'
#
loop_
_entity.id
_entity.type
_entity.pdbx_description
1 polymer ?
#
loop_
_entity_poly.entity_id
_entity_poly.type
_entity_poly.pdbx_seq_one_letter_code
_entity_poly.pdbx_strand_id
1 'polypeptide(L)' 'MAELSVGDLVIRSHRVFKTRGTVVRVAVQRRGEARQVWVQWDHPDTLPNPSLERADSLTAVKGASSPA' A
#
# COMPACT_ATOMS: atom_id res chain seq x y z
N MET A 1 -12.93 8.68 6.18
CA MET A 1 -12.18 7.54 5.71
C MET A 1 -10.77 7.92 5.38
N ALA A 2 -9.84 7.14 5.88
CA ALA A 2 -8.44 7.47 5.65
C ALA A 2 -8.03 7.05 4.25
N GLU A 3 -7.39 7.95 3.54
CA GLU A 3 -6.75 7.63 2.29
C GLU A 3 -5.29 7.29 2.55
N LEU A 4 -4.77 6.36 1.75
CA LEU A 4 -3.36 6.01 1.86
C LEU A 4 -2.48 7.15 1.37
N SER A 5 -1.42 7.40 2.10
CA SER A 5 -0.46 8.46 1.80
C SER A 5 0.95 7.89 1.86
N VAL A 6 1.89 8.62 1.27
CA VAL A 6 3.30 8.24 1.33
C VAL A 6 3.72 8.10 2.79
N GLY A 7 4.38 7.00 3.10
CA GLY A 7 4.81 6.67 4.45
C GLY A 7 3.88 5.74 5.20
N ASP A 8 2.68 5.53 4.71
CA ASP A 8 1.75 4.63 5.37
C ASP A 8 2.21 3.18 5.22
N LEU A 9 2.06 2.42 6.30
CA LEU A 9 2.31 0.99 6.27
C LEU A 9 1.05 0.27 5.85
N VAL A 10 1.21 -0.70 4.97
CA VAL A 10 0.08 -1.45 4.44
C VAL A 10 0.38 -2.94 4.42
N ILE A 11 -0.68 -3.73 4.39
CA ILE A 11 -0.59 -5.18 4.26
C ILE A 11 -1.42 -5.59 3.05
N ARG A 12 -0.83 -6.43 2.21
CA ARG A 12 -1.56 -7.10 1.14
C ARG A 12 -1.76 -8.54 1.57
N SER A 13 -3.03 -8.95 1.63
CA SER A 13 -3.37 -10.33 1.96
C SER A 13 -3.67 -11.09 0.69
N HIS A 14 -3.09 -12.27 0.56
CA HIS A 14 -3.37 -13.16 -0.55
C HIS A 14 -3.40 -14.58 -0.01
N ARG A 15 -4.59 -15.14 0.07
CA ARG A 15 -4.81 -16.47 0.66
C ARG A 15 -4.27 -16.48 2.10
N VAL A 16 -3.24 -17.31 2.36
CA VAL A 16 -2.64 -17.42 3.68
C VAL A 16 -1.45 -16.48 3.88
N PHE A 17 -1.05 -15.80 2.83
CA PHE A 17 0.13 -14.94 2.90
C PHE A 17 -0.28 -13.50 3.17
N LYS A 18 0.48 -12.84 4.02
CA LYS A 18 0.36 -11.42 4.28
C LYS A 18 1.70 -10.78 4.02
N THR A 19 1.71 -9.77 3.17
CA THR A 19 2.94 -9.07 2.82
C THR A 19 2.84 -7.65 3.30
N ARG A 20 3.86 -7.19 4.03
CA ARG A 20 3.92 -5.81 4.48
C ARG A 20 4.68 -4.95 3.51
N GLY A 21 4.26 -3.71 3.41
CA GLY A 21 4.95 -2.74 2.61
C GLY A 21 4.68 -1.32 3.08
N THR A 22 5.36 -0.40 2.45
CA THR A 22 5.21 1.03 2.73
C THR A 22 4.83 1.73 1.45
N VAL A 23 3.85 2.61 1.53
CA VAL A 23 3.46 3.44 0.38
C VAL A 23 4.59 4.44 0.13
N VAL A 24 5.16 4.40 -1.06
CA VAL A 24 6.26 5.30 -1.42
C VAL A 24 5.83 6.36 -2.41
N ARG A 25 4.67 6.17 -3.05
CA ARG A 25 4.17 7.15 -4.01
C ARG A 25 2.68 6.93 -4.20
N VAL A 26 1.94 8.01 -4.39
CA VAL A 26 0.52 7.96 -4.74
C VAL A 26 0.41 8.23 -6.23
N ALA A 27 -0.23 7.33 -6.94
CA ALA A 27 -0.43 7.49 -8.37
C ALA A 27 -1.50 8.54 -8.65
N VAL A 28 -1.39 9.17 -9.81
CA VAL A 28 -2.41 10.12 -10.25
C VAL A 28 -3.72 9.37 -10.45
N GLN A 29 -4.75 9.82 -9.77
CA GLN A 29 -6.08 9.23 -9.89
C GLN A 29 -6.87 9.98 -10.95
N ARG A 30 -7.32 9.23 -11.94
CA ARG A 30 -8.21 9.77 -12.95
C ARG A 30 -9.65 9.62 -12.51
N ARG A 31 -10.49 10.44 -13.08
CA ARG A 31 -11.92 10.42 -12.77
C ARG A 31 -12.50 9.04 -13.06
N GLY A 32 -13.17 8.48 -12.07
CA GLY A 32 -13.80 7.17 -12.20
C GLY A 32 -12.89 5.99 -11.96
N GLU A 33 -11.62 6.22 -11.71
CA GLU A 33 -10.67 5.15 -11.43
C GLU A 33 -10.48 4.96 -9.94
N ALA A 34 -10.17 3.74 -9.56
CA ALA A 34 -9.80 3.44 -8.20
C ALA A 34 -8.46 4.10 -7.87
N ARG A 35 -8.31 4.52 -6.62
CA ARG A 35 -7.05 5.07 -6.15
C ARG A 35 -5.98 3.98 -6.16
N GLN A 36 -4.81 4.32 -6.66
CA GLN A 36 -3.68 3.41 -6.73
C GLN A 36 -2.47 4.02 -6.06
N VAL A 37 -1.67 3.18 -5.46
CA VAL A 37 -0.46 3.60 -4.77
C VAL A 37 0.69 2.67 -5.12
N TRP A 38 1.89 3.21 -5.07
CA TRP A 38 3.11 2.42 -5.21
C TRP A 38 3.54 1.97 -3.84
N VAL A 39 3.77 0.68 -3.69
CA VAL A 39 4.13 0.09 -2.42
C VAL A 39 5.49 -0.58 -2.55
N GLN A 40 6.39 -0.23 -1.66
CA GLN A 40 7.66 -0.92 -1.54
C GLN A 40 7.52 -1.99 -0.46
N TRP A 41 7.72 -3.23 -0.87
CA TRP A 41 7.52 -4.37 0.03
C TRP A 41 8.74 -4.61 0.89
N ASP A 42 8.50 -5.01 2.12
CA ASP A 42 9.57 -5.27 3.07
C ASP A 42 10.35 -6.54 2.73
N HIS A 43 9.66 -7.52 2.18
CA HIS A 43 10.31 -8.77 1.83
C HIS A 43 11.01 -8.65 0.48
N PRO A 44 12.32 -8.95 0.42
CA PRO A 44 13.09 -8.72 -0.80
C PRO A 44 12.65 -9.59 -1.97
N ASP A 45 12.03 -10.74 -1.70
CA ASP A 45 11.58 -11.65 -2.75
C ASP A 45 10.20 -11.31 -3.29
N THR A 46 9.56 -10.28 -2.76
CA THR A 46 8.27 -9.83 -3.28
C THR A 46 8.50 -9.02 -4.55
N LEU A 47 8.02 -9.54 -5.67
CA LEU A 47 8.23 -8.89 -6.96
C LEU A 47 6.92 -8.66 -7.67
N PRO A 48 6.80 -7.57 -8.45
CA PRO A 48 7.75 -6.47 -8.56
C PRO A 48 7.81 -5.64 -7.27
N ASN A 49 8.92 -4.97 -7.06
CA ASN A 49 9.11 -4.18 -5.86
C ASN A 49 9.88 -2.90 -6.21
N PRO A 50 9.25 -1.72 -6.14
CA PRO A 50 7.88 -1.49 -5.70
C PRO A 50 6.87 -1.92 -6.76
N SER A 51 5.63 -2.09 -6.35
CA SER A 51 4.55 -2.42 -7.27
C SER A 51 3.39 -1.44 -7.13
N LEU A 52 2.63 -1.29 -8.20
CA LEU A 52 1.44 -0.46 -8.22
C LEU A 52 0.25 -1.29 -7.74
N GLU A 53 -0.38 -0.87 -6.67
CA GLU A 53 -1.48 -1.61 -6.06
C GLU A 53 -2.72 -0.72 -5.95
N ARG A 54 -3.88 -1.33 -6.04
CA ARG A 54 -5.12 -0.62 -5.75
C ARG A 54 -5.24 -0.42 -4.25
N ALA A 55 -5.59 0.79 -3.85
CA ALA A 55 -5.70 1.10 -2.43
C ALA A 55 -6.73 0.22 -1.73
N ASP A 56 -7.80 -0.15 -2.42
CA ASP A 56 -8.84 -0.98 -1.84
C ASP A 56 -8.43 -2.45 -1.65
N SER A 57 -7.31 -2.85 -2.23
CA SER A 57 -6.74 -4.19 -2.02
C SER A 57 -5.79 -4.24 -0.84
N LEU A 58 -5.53 -3.13 -0.21
CA LEU A 58 -4.56 -3.02 0.86
C LEU A 58 -5.25 -2.70 2.17
N THR A 59 -4.66 -3.18 3.25
CA THR A 59 -5.13 -2.86 4.59
C THR A 59 -4.08 -1.97 5.26
N ALA A 60 -4.50 -0.79 5.70
CA ALA A 60 -3.59 0.10 6.41
C ALA A 60 -3.26 -0.48 7.78
N VAL A 61 -1.99 -0.42 8.15
CA VAL A 61 -1.56 -0.86 9.48
C VAL A 61 -1.86 0.26 10.45
N LYS A 62 -2.84 0.04 11.28
CA LYS A 62 -3.34 1.06 12.18
C LYS A 62 -2.31 1.43 13.22
N GLY A 63 -2.07 2.72 13.35
CA GLY A 63 -1.16 3.25 14.36
C GLY A 63 0.30 3.19 13.97
N ALA A 64 0.67 2.44 12.93
CA ALA A 64 2.07 2.26 12.59
C ALA A 64 2.68 3.50 11.95
N SER A 65 1.92 4.21 11.16
CA SER A 65 2.40 5.41 10.48
C SER A 65 1.99 6.68 11.17
N SER A 66 1.37 6.58 12.31
CA SER A 66 0.87 7.74 12.98
C SER A 66 2.01 8.58 13.54
N PRO A 67 2.17 9.79 13.08
CA PRO A 67 3.05 10.70 13.78
C PRO A 67 2.38 11.01 15.09
N ALA A 68 3.08 10.86 16.10
CA ALA A 68 2.51 11.13 17.41
C ALA A 68 1.87 12.51 17.43
#